data_89ee08d9d64b2b3ea22f7b69cf3d063a
#
_entry.id   89ee08d9d64b2b3ea22f7b69cf3d063a
#
_cell.length_a   1.000
_cell.length_b   1.000
_cell.length_c   1.000
_cell.angle_alpha   90.00
_cell.angle_beta   90.00
_cell.angle_gamma   90.00
#
_symmetry.space_group_name_H-M   'P 1'
#
loop_
_entity.id
_entity.type
_entity.pdbx_description
1 polymer ?
#
loop_
_entity_poly.entity_id
_entity_poly.type
_entity_poly.pdbx_seq_one_letter_code
_entity_poly.pdbx_strand_id
1 'polypeptide(L)'
;DILCLHTLSDVEDLPGKVGTDCRFEKLSTDRSDCRLSFAAPVGVLLSCNHVYNQFIFIDDHAENLKNFEQTARNMQSLSRYSRANQVNKEWIDEYLNEAHSKGLISVRCHCNVMAWSDDRDELKRIRNDVGSQLALMECKPRHNTTDTPTLFWAGIPGNEADFPAEESFYTFLGQALCLFVEETNYKSSLSPFGIKMVDRVSGRPLHIDISDLPMKKGITTNRNKFILGPSGSGKSFFTNHMVRQYYEQGAHVLLVDTGNSYLGLSQLIHNRTHGEDGIYFTYTNENPIAFNPFYVEDGVFDIEKKESIKTLILTLWKRDDEAPKRSEEVALSNAVSAYIELIGKDRSVTPCFNTFYEFVRDDYRRQLEQKNVREKDFDINNFLNVLEPYYRGGEYDYLLNSDKELDLLHKRFIVFELDNIKDHKILFPITTIIIMEAFINKMRKLKGIRKLILIEEAWKAIASANMA
;
A
#
# COMPACT_ATOMS: atom_id res chain seq x y z
N ASP A 1 25.23 -27.47 -13.67
CA ASP A 1 25.53 -26.06 -13.35
C ASP A 1 27.03 -25.90 -13.12
N ILE A 2 27.55 -24.71 -13.44
CA ILE A 2 28.93 -24.33 -13.16
C ILE A 2 28.91 -23.30 -12.04
N LEU A 3 29.75 -23.52 -11.02
CA LEU A 3 29.80 -22.71 -9.80
C LEU A 3 31.03 -21.80 -9.79
N CYS A 4 30.92 -20.60 -9.29
CA CYS A 4 32.02 -19.73 -8.88
C CYS A 4 31.91 -19.37 -7.41
N LEU A 5 33.05 -19.24 -6.75
CA LEU A 5 33.14 -18.95 -5.33
C LEU A 5 34.01 -17.69 -5.12
N HIS A 6 33.49 -16.77 -4.31
CA HIS A 6 34.23 -15.61 -3.81
C HIS A 6 34.28 -15.73 -2.29
N THR A 7 35.44 -15.66 -1.72
CA THR A 7 35.66 -15.82 -0.27
C THR A 7 36.19 -14.56 0.37
N LEU A 8 35.81 -14.36 1.62
CA LEU A 8 36.40 -13.43 2.59
C LEU A 8 36.92 -14.31 3.72
N SER A 9 38.18 -14.72 3.60
CA SER A 9 38.83 -15.72 4.45
C SER A 9 39.93 -15.12 5.36
N ASP A 10 40.27 -13.85 5.13
CA ASP A 10 41.34 -13.18 5.85
C ASP A 10 40.90 -11.75 6.24
N VAL A 11 41.52 -11.20 7.28
CA VAL A 11 41.30 -9.81 7.71
C VAL A 11 41.67 -8.82 6.60
N GLU A 12 42.66 -9.13 5.76
CA GLU A 12 43.07 -8.30 4.62
C GLU A 12 41.99 -8.22 3.52
N ASP A 13 41.04 -9.14 3.49
CA ASP A 13 39.93 -9.16 2.55
C ASP A 13 38.82 -8.17 2.95
N LEU A 14 38.83 -7.68 4.19
CA LEU A 14 37.84 -6.82 4.79
C LEU A 14 38.25 -5.34 4.72
N PRO A 15 37.28 -4.41 4.77
CA PRO A 15 37.58 -2.98 4.91
C PRO A 15 38.13 -2.65 6.29
N GLY A 16 38.83 -1.52 6.39
CA GLY A 16 39.37 -1.05 7.67
C GLY A 16 38.32 -0.74 8.75
N LYS A 17 37.04 -0.66 8.38
CA LYS A 17 35.93 -0.41 9.29
C LYS A 17 34.66 -1.10 8.81
N VAL A 18 34.03 -1.85 9.71
CA VAL A 18 32.73 -2.48 9.51
C VAL A 18 31.71 -1.81 10.44
N GLY A 19 30.51 -1.55 9.97
CA GLY A 19 29.43 -0.92 10.74
C GLY A 19 28.14 -1.71 10.65
N THR A 20 27.17 -1.36 11.50
CA THR A 20 25.86 -2.00 11.53
C THR A 20 25.04 -1.66 10.30
N ASP A 21 25.23 -0.45 9.77
CA ASP A 21 24.52 0.04 8.58
C ASP A 21 25.42 0.98 7.78
N CYS A 22 25.04 1.17 6.52
CA CYS A 22 25.65 2.17 5.64
C CYS A 22 24.58 3.01 4.95
N ARG A 23 24.91 4.27 4.68
CA ARG A 23 24.09 5.16 3.87
C ARG A 23 24.26 4.76 2.39
N PHE A 24 23.13 4.51 1.72
CA PHE A 24 23.14 4.18 0.30
C PHE A 24 22.97 5.46 -0.53
N GLU A 25 24.08 6.04 -0.99
CA GLU A 25 24.12 7.37 -1.63
C GLU A 25 23.24 7.49 -2.89
N LYS A 26 23.17 6.43 -3.71
CA LYS A 26 22.35 6.42 -4.93
C LYS A 26 20.84 6.55 -4.66
N LEU A 27 20.39 6.20 -3.46
CA LEU A 27 18.97 6.20 -3.07
C LEU A 27 18.65 7.23 -2.01
N SER A 28 19.68 7.79 -1.36
CA SER A 28 19.51 8.84 -0.36
C SER A 28 19.31 10.19 -1.03
N THR A 29 18.49 11.04 -0.42
CA THR A 29 18.24 12.42 -0.84
C THR A 29 18.37 13.35 0.35
N ASP A 30 18.32 14.67 0.13
CA ASP A 30 18.33 15.66 1.21
C ASP A 30 17.14 15.51 2.18
N ARG A 31 16.07 14.83 1.74
CA ARG A 31 14.85 14.61 2.51
C ARG A 31 14.69 13.18 3.05
N SER A 32 15.45 12.23 2.55
CA SER A 32 15.38 10.83 2.97
C SER A 32 16.76 10.21 3.00
N ASP A 33 17.14 9.67 4.16
CA ASP A 33 18.38 8.92 4.35
C ASP A 33 18.05 7.42 4.20
N CYS A 34 18.52 6.81 3.09
CA CYS A 34 18.34 5.39 2.88
C CYS A 34 19.52 4.64 3.47
N ARG A 35 19.30 3.99 4.62
CA ARG A 35 20.27 3.15 5.31
C ARG A 35 19.93 1.68 5.12
N LEU A 36 20.95 0.88 4.91
CA LEU A 36 20.87 -0.56 4.71
C LEU A 36 21.93 -1.23 5.57
N SER A 37 21.78 -2.52 5.85
CA SER A 37 22.84 -3.29 6.51
C SER A 37 24.13 -3.26 5.70
N PHE A 38 25.26 -3.44 6.37
CA PHE A 38 26.59 -3.34 5.73
C PHE A 38 26.71 -4.32 4.54
N ALA A 39 26.21 -5.54 4.68
CA ALA A 39 26.26 -6.58 3.66
C ALA A 39 25.06 -6.60 2.69
N ALA A 40 24.17 -5.59 2.75
CA ALA A 40 23.02 -5.47 1.85
C ALA A 40 23.32 -5.59 0.35
N PRO A 41 24.46 -5.08 -0.19
CA PRO A 41 24.79 -5.26 -1.60
C PRO A 41 24.76 -6.70 -2.06
N VAL A 42 25.24 -7.64 -1.24
CA VAL A 42 25.22 -9.06 -1.57
C VAL A 42 23.81 -9.65 -1.57
N GLY A 43 22.96 -9.24 -0.61
CA GLY A 43 21.60 -9.74 -0.49
C GLY A 43 20.62 -9.17 -1.50
N VAL A 44 20.79 -7.91 -1.89
CA VAL A 44 19.79 -7.14 -2.65
C VAL A 44 20.19 -6.89 -4.10
N LEU A 45 21.46 -6.60 -4.37
CA LEU A 45 21.88 -6.14 -5.70
C LEU A 45 22.29 -7.28 -6.65
N LEU A 46 22.56 -8.48 -6.14
CA LEU A 46 22.84 -9.64 -6.97
C LEU A 46 21.58 -10.18 -7.64
N SER A 47 21.58 -10.24 -8.97
CA SER A 47 20.47 -10.73 -9.77
C SER A 47 20.61 -12.20 -10.23
N CYS A 48 21.72 -12.85 -9.89
CA CYS A 48 22.01 -14.24 -10.22
C CYS A 48 21.51 -15.21 -9.14
N ASN A 49 21.53 -16.51 -9.48
CA ASN A 49 21.39 -17.57 -8.50
C ASN A 49 22.64 -17.59 -7.64
N HIS A 50 22.47 -17.37 -6.34
CA HIS A 50 23.59 -17.38 -5.41
C HIS A 50 23.15 -17.78 -3.99
N VAL A 51 24.14 -18.20 -3.21
CA VAL A 51 24.03 -18.41 -1.76
C VAL A 51 25.14 -17.59 -1.12
N TYR A 52 24.78 -16.77 -0.14
CA TYR A 52 25.72 -16.12 0.75
C TYR A 52 25.79 -16.93 2.04
N ASN A 53 26.98 -17.46 2.34
CA ASN A 53 27.25 -18.19 3.55
C ASN A 53 28.06 -17.31 4.50
N GLN A 54 27.67 -17.33 5.75
CA GLN A 54 28.43 -16.73 6.85
C GLN A 54 28.62 -17.79 7.94
N PHE A 55 29.85 -18.04 8.30
CA PHE A 55 30.23 -18.92 9.38
C PHE A 55 30.79 -18.09 10.54
N ILE A 56 30.25 -18.29 11.72
CA ILE A 56 30.76 -17.70 12.97
C ILE A 56 31.04 -18.84 13.96
N PHE A 57 32.30 -19.09 14.22
CA PHE A 57 32.72 -20.13 15.17
C PHE A 57 32.94 -19.47 16.53
N ILE A 58 32.12 -19.86 17.49
CA ILE A 58 32.22 -19.39 18.88
C ILE A 58 33.09 -20.42 19.64
N ASP A 59 34.41 -20.24 19.54
CA ASP A 59 35.40 -21.01 20.25
C ASP A 59 35.55 -20.52 21.70
N ASP A 60 36.42 -21.20 22.49
CA ASP A 60 36.77 -20.71 23.82
C ASP A 60 37.54 -19.35 23.70
N HIS A 61 36.84 -18.28 24.08
CA HIS A 61 37.37 -16.92 24.01
C HIS A 61 38.68 -16.76 24.82
N ALA A 62 38.79 -17.37 26.03
CA ALA A 62 39.95 -17.25 26.88
C ALA A 62 41.16 -18.00 26.28
N GLU A 63 40.92 -19.14 25.66
CA GLU A 63 41.96 -19.88 24.95
C GLU A 63 42.43 -19.12 23.70
N ASN A 64 41.53 -18.54 22.94
CA ASN A 64 41.87 -17.71 21.78
C ASN A 64 42.79 -16.52 22.17
N LEU A 65 42.44 -15.76 23.21
CA LEU A 65 43.28 -14.65 23.68
C LEU A 65 44.63 -15.12 24.15
N LYS A 66 44.69 -16.24 24.89
CA LYS A 66 45.97 -16.81 25.34
C LYS A 66 46.87 -17.23 24.17
N ASN A 67 46.29 -17.78 23.11
CA ASN A 67 47.00 -18.12 21.87
C ASN A 67 47.56 -16.88 21.18
N PHE A 68 46.80 -15.79 21.12
CA PHE A 68 47.26 -14.52 20.62
C PHE A 68 48.41 -13.92 21.48
N GLU A 69 48.30 -13.95 22.80
CA GLU A 69 49.38 -13.56 23.68
C GLU A 69 50.66 -14.34 23.43
N GLN A 70 50.56 -15.66 23.25
CA GLN A 70 51.72 -16.51 22.96
C GLN A 70 52.30 -16.15 21.56
N THR A 71 51.46 -15.89 20.58
CA THR A 71 51.88 -15.49 19.24
C THR A 71 52.58 -14.11 19.29
N ALA A 72 52.05 -13.13 20.05
CA ALA A 72 52.70 -11.85 20.24
C ALA A 72 54.11 -11.95 20.85
N ARG A 73 54.26 -12.83 21.86
CA ARG A 73 55.59 -13.12 22.45
C ARG A 73 56.56 -13.73 21.44
N ASN A 74 56.09 -14.68 20.60
CA ASN A 74 56.90 -15.27 19.55
C ASN A 74 57.31 -14.24 18.50
N MET A 75 56.39 -13.39 18.06
CA MET A 75 56.65 -12.31 17.09
C MET A 75 57.64 -11.28 17.67
N GLN A 76 57.56 -10.97 18.95
CA GLN A 76 58.52 -10.07 19.61
C GLN A 76 59.94 -10.63 19.54
N SER A 77 60.15 -11.93 19.72
CA SER A 77 61.49 -12.51 19.60
C SER A 77 62.03 -12.46 18.17
N LEU A 78 61.13 -12.56 17.18
CA LEU A 78 61.44 -12.54 15.75
C LEU A 78 61.44 -11.15 15.14
N SER A 79 60.98 -10.10 15.84
CA SER A 79 60.85 -8.74 15.34
C SER A 79 62.18 -8.11 14.88
N ARG A 80 63.29 -8.55 15.50
CA ARG A 80 64.63 -8.10 15.13
C ARG A 80 65.08 -8.55 13.74
N TYR A 81 64.43 -9.60 13.19
CA TYR A 81 64.81 -10.20 11.92
C TYR A 81 63.86 -9.82 10.77
N SER A 82 62.69 -9.29 11.07
CA SER A 82 61.70 -8.94 10.04
C SER A 82 60.78 -7.82 10.51
N ARG A 83 60.66 -6.77 9.69
CA ARG A 83 59.73 -5.69 9.92
C ARG A 83 58.27 -6.16 9.91
N ALA A 84 57.97 -7.18 9.09
CA ALA A 84 56.63 -7.78 9.06
C ALA A 84 56.25 -8.39 10.42
N ASN A 85 57.20 -9.06 11.11
CA ASN A 85 56.93 -9.60 12.44
C ASN A 85 56.69 -8.51 13.49
N GLN A 86 57.31 -7.34 13.33
CA GLN A 86 57.04 -6.20 14.18
C GLN A 86 55.63 -5.67 13.96
N VAL A 87 55.22 -5.46 12.73
CA VAL A 87 53.88 -4.97 12.37
C VAL A 87 52.79 -5.96 12.84
N ASN A 88 52.98 -7.25 12.58
CA ASN A 88 52.05 -8.26 13.04
C ASN A 88 51.92 -8.29 14.57
N LYS A 89 53.03 -8.10 15.31
CA LYS A 89 52.97 -7.95 16.77
C LYS A 89 52.14 -6.74 17.19
N GLU A 90 52.34 -5.61 16.57
CA GLU A 90 51.57 -4.39 16.87
C GLU A 90 50.09 -4.59 16.67
N TRP A 91 49.68 -5.23 15.59
CA TRP A 91 48.26 -5.58 15.34
C TRP A 91 47.69 -6.56 16.36
N ILE A 92 48.45 -7.59 16.75
CA ILE A 92 48.01 -8.52 17.79
C ILE A 92 47.89 -7.81 19.15
N ASP A 93 48.80 -6.94 19.48
CA ASP A 93 48.74 -6.17 20.73
C ASP A 93 47.51 -5.21 20.74
N GLU A 94 47.21 -4.56 19.63
CA GLU A 94 45.97 -3.75 19.47
C GLU A 94 44.71 -4.60 19.65
N TYR A 95 44.66 -5.75 19.01
CA TYR A 95 43.54 -6.69 19.15
C TYR A 95 43.32 -7.14 20.59
N LEU A 96 44.39 -7.52 21.27
CA LEU A 96 44.34 -7.95 22.68
C LEU A 96 43.93 -6.79 23.61
N ASN A 97 44.49 -5.60 23.40
CA ASN A 97 44.10 -4.42 24.14
C ASN A 97 42.62 -4.04 23.97
N GLU A 98 42.09 -4.14 22.77
CA GLU A 98 40.69 -3.89 22.49
C GLU A 98 39.77 -4.97 23.10
N ALA A 99 40.17 -6.24 22.99
CA ALA A 99 39.46 -7.35 23.60
C ALA A 99 39.32 -7.20 25.12
N HIS A 100 40.44 -6.93 25.80
CA HIS A 100 40.46 -6.78 27.25
C HIS A 100 39.78 -5.50 27.74
N SER A 101 40.06 -4.36 27.10
CA SER A 101 39.52 -3.05 27.55
C SER A 101 38.02 -2.90 27.36
N LYS A 102 37.46 -3.51 26.33
CA LYS A 102 36.05 -3.39 26.00
C LYS A 102 35.25 -4.67 26.30
N GLY A 103 35.92 -5.75 26.76
CA GLY A 103 35.27 -7.06 27.03
C GLY A 103 34.66 -7.67 25.78
N LEU A 104 35.33 -7.56 24.61
CA LEU A 104 34.83 -8.07 23.36
C LEU A 104 35.10 -9.57 23.19
N ILE A 105 34.11 -10.29 22.65
CA ILE A 105 34.21 -11.74 22.44
C ILE A 105 34.92 -12.02 21.11
N SER A 106 36.09 -12.68 21.18
CA SER A 106 36.83 -13.18 20.03
C SER A 106 36.17 -14.39 19.41
N VAL A 107 35.93 -14.35 18.10
CA VAL A 107 35.33 -15.41 17.30
C VAL A 107 36.13 -15.60 16.01
N ARG A 108 36.01 -16.77 15.38
CA ARG A 108 36.47 -16.98 14.01
C ARG A 108 35.28 -16.77 13.07
N CYS A 109 35.52 -16.12 11.93
CA CYS A 109 34.50 -15.82 10.95
C CYS A 109 34.99 -16.17 9.54
N HIS A 110 34.05 -16.56 8.68
CA HIS A 110 34.26 -16.70 7.25
C HIS A 110 32.99 -16.29 6.53
N CYS A 111 33.14 -15.63 5.38
CA CYS A 111 32.03 -15.31 4.51
C CYS A 111 32.37 -15.70 3.08
N ASN A 112 31.38 -16.26 2.37
CA ASN A 112 31.55 -16.52 0.95
C ASN A 112 30.25 -16.32 0.16
N VAL A 113 30.39 -16.05 -1.12
CA VAL A 113 29.32 -16.02 -2.10
C VAL A 113 29.54 -17.11 -3.11
N MET A 114 28.66 -18.09 -3.12
CA MET A 114 28.57 -19.11 -4.15
C MET A 114 27.52 -18.71 -5.16
N ALA A 115 27.90 -18.58 -6.43
CA ALA A 115 26.98 -18.25 -7.50
C ALA A 115 27.15 -19.25 -8.65
N TRP A 116 26.07 -19.52 -9.40
CA TRP A 116 26.09 -20.55 -10.46
C TRP A 116 25.21 -20.17 -11.65
N SER A 117 25.56 -20.74 -12.79
CA SER A 117 24.77 -20.72 -14.03
C SER A 117 25.07 -21.97 -14.85
N ASP A 118 24.16 -22.32 -15.75
CA ASP A 118 24.35 -23.36 -16.75
C ASP A 118 25.23 -22.86 -17.94
N ASP A 119 25.25 -21.54 -18.15
CA ASP A 119 26.00 -20.88 -19.20
C ASP A 119 27.34 -20.32 -18.69
N ARG A 120 28.42 -20.68 -19.37
CA ARG A 120 29.78 -20.21 -19.04
C ARG A 120 29.97 -18.72 -19.27
N ASP A 121 29.32 -18.14 -20.27
CA ASP A 121 29.48 -16.71 -20.55
C ASP A 121 28.68 -15.88 -19.59
N GLU A 122 27.51 -16.35 -19.16
CA GLU A 122 26.77 -15.77 -18.06
C GLU A 122 27.54 -15.86 -16.73
N LEU A 123 28.21 -16.99 -16.46
CA LEU A 123 29.02 -17.15 -15.27
C LEU A 123 30.15 -16.13 -15.16
N LYS A 124 30.73 -15.71 -16.28
CA LYS A 124 31.73 -14.63 -16.29
C LYS A 124 31.15 -13.29 -15.86
N ARG A 125 29.92 -12.97 -16.31
CA ARG A 125 29.20 -11.77 -15.87
C ARG A 125 28.88 -11.85 -14.40
N ILE A 126 28.33 -12.97 -13.94
CA ILE A 126 28.00 -13.21 -12.53
C ILE A 126 29.23 -13.03 -11.65
N ARG A 127 30.40 -13.56 -12.05
CA ARG A 127 31.65 -13.38 -11.33
C ARG A 127 32.01 -11.91 -11.13
N ASN A 128 31.90 -11.12 -12.20
CA ASN A 128 32.17 -9.69 -12.14
C ASN A 128 31.14 -8.95 -11.28
N ASP A 129 29.86 -9.33 -11.36
CA ASP A 129 28.80 -8.75 -10.57
C ASP A 129 29.01 -9.02 -9.08
N VAL A 130 29.31 -10.26 -8.69
CA VAL A 130 29.62 -10.61 -7.29
C VAL A 130 30.82 -9.81 -6.80
N GLY A 131 31.91 -9.78 -7.57
CA GLY A 131 33.09 -9.00 -7.22
C GLY A 131 32.78 -7.51 -7.06
N SER A 132 31.92 -6.94 -7.92
CA SER A 132 31.50 -5.54 -7.84
C SER A 132 30.66 -5.26 -6.57
N GLN A 133 29.78 -6.16 -6.18
CA GLN A 133 28.97 -5.98 -4.95
C GLN A 133 29.84 -6.07 -3.69
N LEU A 134 30.79 -6.99 -3.65
CA LEU A 134 31.75 -7.09 -2.56
C LEU A 134 32.68 -5.85 -2.52
N ALA A 135 33.07 -5.31 -3.66
CA ALA A 135 33.84 -4.07 -3.73
C ALA A 135 33.05 -2.84 -3.25
N LEU A 136 31.70 -2.83 -3.40
CA LEU A 136 30.86 -1.78 -2.78
C LEU A 136 30.89 -1.81 -1.25
N MET A 137 31.21 -2.95 -0.67
CA MET A 137 31.45 -3.13 0.76
C MET A 137 32.91 -2.83 1.15
N GLU A 138 33.70 -2.30 0.21
CA GLU A 138 35.15 -2.11 0.36
C GLU A 138 35.93 -3.41 0.67
N CYS A 139 35.32 -4.57 0.39
CA CYS A 139 35.97 -5.89 0.52
C CYS A 139 36.80 -6.21 -0.72
N LYS A 140 37.85 -7.00 -0.50
CA LYS A 140 38.76 -7.52 -1.56
C LYS A 140 38.60 -9.04 -1.64
N PRO A 141 37.54 -9.56 -2.28
CA PRO A 141 37.27 -10.98 -2.25
C PRO A 141 38.35 -11.76 -2.97
N ARG A 142 38.68 -12.93 -2.42
CA ARG A 142 39.53 -13.92 -3.08
C ARG A 142 38.67 -14.76 -4.02
N HIS A 143 39.16 -14.97 -5.22
CA HIS A 143 38.61 -15.94 -6.12
C HIS A 143 39.25 -17.30 -5.83
N ASN A 144 38.64 -18.07 -4.94
CA ASN A 144 39.15 -19.35 -4.54
C ASN A 144 38.70 -20.44 -5.54
N THR A 145 39.63 -21.23 -6.03
CA THR A 145 39.38 -22.36 -6.93
C THR A 145 39.84 -23.70 -6.36
N THR A 146 40.75 -23.67 -5.39
CA THR A 146 41.35 -24.87 -4.79
C THR A 146 40.41 -25.47 -3.73
N ASP A 147 39.92 -24.62 -2.83
CA ASP A 147 39.11 -25.07 -1.68
C ASP A 147 37.61 -25.03 -1.97
N THR A 148 37.23 -24.65 -3.22
CA THR A 148 35.81 -24.60 -3.63
C THR A 148 35.02 -25.87 -3.30
N PRO A 149 35.50 -27.10 -3.57
CA PRO A 149 34.75 -28.30 -3.23
C PRO A 149 34.56 -28.50 -1.72
N THR A 150 35.58 -28.19 -0.91
CA THR A 150 35.52 -28.31 0.55
C THR A 150 34.58 -27.27 1.16
N LEU A 151 34.67 -26.03 0.72
CA LEU A 151 33.79 -24.94 1.17
C LEU A 151 32.34 -25.13 0.69
N PHE A 152 32.14 -25.70 -0.50
CA PHE A 152 30.80 -26.09 -0.96
C PHE A 152 30.21 -27.17 -0.06
N TRP A 153 30.99 -28.21 0.27
CA TRP A 153 30.56 -29.31 1.14
C TRP A 153 30.22 -28.80 2.55
N ALA A 154 31.12 -28.01 3.14
CA ALA A 154 30.91 -27.40 4.46
C ALA A 154 29.74 -26.41 4.49
N GLY A 155 29.37 -25.80 3.35
CA GLY A 155 28.21 -24.91 3.20
C GLY A 155 26.87 -25.64 3.22
N ILE A 156 26.84 -26.94 3.12
CA ILE A 156 25.61 -27.74 3.24
C ILE A 156 25.30 -27.92 4.75
N PRO A 157 24.11 -27.48 5.21
CA PRO A 157 23.75 -27.60 6.63
C PRO A 157 23.93 -29.01 7.17
N GLY A 158 24.68 -29.12 8.26
CA GLY A 158 25.06 -30.40 8.90
C GLY A 158 26.50 -30.83 8.64
N ASN A 159 27.23 -30.21 7.74
CA ASN A 159 28.62 -30.51 7.39
C ASN A 159 29.61 -29.46 7.88
N GLU A 160 29.19 -28.56 8.77
CA GLU A 160 29.99 -27.46 9.30
C GLU A 160 31.29 -27.91 9.98
N ALA A 161 31.32 -29.15 10.50
CA ALA A 161 32.49 -29.72 11.12
C ALA A 161 33.66 -29.94 10.15
N ASP A 162 33.37 -30.06 8.86
CA ASP A 162 34.39 -30.26 7.82
C ASP A 162 34.96 -28.92 7.29
N PHE A 163 34.59 -27.80 7.92
CA PHE A 163 35.04 -26.47 7.49
C PHE A 163 36.56 -26.31 7.73
N PRO A 164 37.36 -25.92 6.71
CA PRO A 164 38.79 -25.75 6.83
C PRO A 164 39.11 -24.52 7.72
N ALA A 165 39.78 -24.77 8.83
CA ALA A 165 40.07 -23.74 9.86
C ALA A 165 40.91 -22.56 9.29
N GLU A 166 41.79 -22.84 8.35
CA GLU A 166 42.66 -21.89 7.66
C GLU A 166 41.90 -20.89 6.79
N GLU A 167 40.67 -21.21 6.37
CA GLU A 167 39.80 -20.32 5.59
C GLU A 167 38.96 -19.39 6.51
N SER A 168 39.32 -19.28 7.79
CA SER A 168 38.66 -18.37 8.74
C SER A 168 39.61 -17.33 9.31
N PHE A 169 39.09 -16.15 9.60
CA PHE A 169 39.79 -15.06 10.24
C PHE A 169 39.23 -14.77 11.63
N TYR A 170 40.09 -14.26 12.51
CA TYR A 170 39.64 -13.84 13.84
C TYR A 170 39.11 -12.40 13.80
N THR A 171 38.00 -12.19 14.47
CA THR A 171 37.37 -10.90 14.68
C THR A 171 36.57 -10.90 15.97
N PHE A 172 35.92 -9.80 16.31
CA PHE A 172 35.00 -9.74 17.44
C PHE A 172 33.56 -10.05 16.98
N LEU A 173 32.78 -10.69 17.86
CA LEU A 173 31.41 -11.11 17.58
C LEU A 173 30.56 -9.98 17.01
N GLY A 174 30.66 -8.74 17.57
CA GLY A 174 29.93 -7.58 17.09
C GLY A 174 30.26 -7.21 15.64
N GLN A 175 31.53 -7.35 15.25
CA GLN A 175 31.97 -7.08 13.86
C GLN A 175 31.54 -8.20 12.92
N ALA A 176 31.65 -9.47 13.37
CA ALA A 176 31.14 -10.59 12.58
C ALA A 176 29.64 -10.44 12.28
N LEU A 177 28.83 -10.01 13.26
CA LEU A 177 27.39 -9.77 13.06
C LEU A 177 27.08 -8.63 12.09
N CYS A 178 27.97 -7.66 11.92
CA CYS A 178 27.78 -6.62 10.90
C CYS A 178 27.78 -7.15 9.45
N LEU A 179 28.37 -8.33 9.22
CA LEU A 179 28.38 -8.99 7.92
C LEU A 179 27.09 -9.80 7.65
N PHE A 180 26.15 -9.80 8.60
CA PHE A 180 24.85 -10.44 8.38
C PHE A 180 24.03 -9.66 7.35
N VAL A 181 23.39 -10.39 6.45
CA VAL A 181 22.51 -9.80 5.42
C VAL A 181 21.08 -9.79 5.92
N GLU A 182 20.57 -8.62 6.25
CA GLU A 182 19.19 -8.45 6.73
C GLU A 182 18.21 -8.25 5.56
N GLU A 183 18.62 -7.50 4.55
CA GLU A 183 17.79 -7.22 3.40
C GLU A 183 17.93 -8.32 2.34
N THR A 184 16.78 -8.77 1.87
CA THR A 184 16.70 -9.74 0.77
C THR A 184 15.81 -9.22 -0.34
N ASN A 185 15.91 -9.82 -1.52
CA ASN A 185 14.99 -9.51 -2.61
C ASN A 185 13.58 -9.95 -2.26
N TYR A 186 12.64 -9.00 -2.35
CA TYR A 186 11.23 -9.29 -2.18
C TYR A 186 10.72 -10.20 -3.31
N LYS A 187 9.82 -11.11 -2.93
CA LYS A 187 9.15 -11.99 -3.91
C LYS A 187 7.81 -11.38 -4.32
N SER A 188 7.50 -11.51 -5.60
CA SER A 188 6.18 -11.18 -6.12
C SER A 188 5.10 -12.03 -5.46
N SER A 189 3.91 -11.44 -5.27
CA SER A 189 2.73 -12.17 -4.84
C SER A 189 2.29 -13.16 -5.92
N LEU A 190 1.93 -14.37 -5.53
CA LEU A 190 1.40 -15.41 -6.45
C LEU A 190 -0.08 -15.17 -6.82
N SER A 191 -0.62 -14.01 -6.52
CA SER A 191 -1.99 -13.64 -6.85
C SER A 191 -2.07 -13.16 -8.31
N PRO A 192 -3.15 -13.51 -9.05
CA PRO A 192 -3.35 -13.01 -10.40
C PRO A 192 -3.76 -11.53 -10.44
N PHE A 193 -4.14 -10.96 -9.30
CA PHE A 193 -4.58 -9.58 -9.16
C PHE A 193 -3.67 -8.82 -8.21
N GLY A 194 -3.25 -7.62 -8.62
CA GLY A 194 -2.37 -6.78 -7.80
C GLY A 194 -1.82 -5.59 -8.58
N ILE A 195 -0.83 -4.94 -8.02
CA ILE A 195 -0.14 -3.80 -8.62
C ILE A 195 1.31 -4.14 -8.93
N LYS A 196 1.81 -3.65 -10.05
CA LYS A 196 3.21 -3.74 -10.43
C LYS A 196 3.95 -2.54 -9.85
N MET A 197 4.98 -2.83 -9.11
CA MET A 197 5.88 -1.83 -8.54
C MET A 197 7.32 -2.22 -8.87
N VAL A 198 8.26 -1.39 -8.49
CA VAL A 198 9.69 -1.66 -8.64
C VAL A 198 10.32 -1.52 -7.27
N ASP A 199 11.12 -2.51 -6.90
CA ASP A 199 11.95 -2.39 -5.71
C ASP A 199 12.92 -1.23 -5.84
N ARG A 200 12.96 -0.36 -4.84
CA ARG A 200 13.73 0.88 -4.91
C ARG A 200 15.24 0.64 -4.96
N VAL A 201 15.70 -0.41 -4.31
CA VAL A 201 17.12 -0.70 -4.17
C VAL A 201 17.64 -1.49 -5.37
N SER A 202 17.00 -2.61 -5.68
CA SER A 202 17.44 -3.52 -6.73
C SER A 202 16.95 -3.15 -8.13
N GLY A 203 15.93 -2.30 -8.24
CA GLY A 203 15.27 -2.00 -9.53
C GLY A 203 14.42 -3.15 -10.06
N ARG A 204 14.21 -4.23 -9.30
CA ARG A 204 13.44 -5.39 -9.74
C ARG A 204 11.94 -5.11 -9.80
N PRO A 205 11.26 -5.52 -10.87
CA PRO A 205 9.81 -5.43 -10.93
C PRO A 205 9.17 -6.43 -9.97
N LEU A 206 8.20 -5.95 -9.20
CA LEU A 206 7.44 -6.72 -8.21
C LEU A 206 5.97 -6.64 -8.53
N HIS A 207 5.26 -7.75 -8.44
CA HIS A 207 3.81 -7.81 -8.44
C HIS A 207 3.31 -7.97 -7.00
N ILE A 208 2.52 -7.01 -6.52
CA ILE A 208 2.10 -6.94 -5.13
C ILE A 208 0.57 -6.95 -5.04
N ASP A 209 0.03 -7.95 -4.37
CA ASP A 209 -1.39 -8.01 -4.04
C ASP A 209 -1.62 -7.42 -2.64
N ILE A 210 -2.18 -6.20 -2.62
CA ILE A 210 -2.56 -5.50 -1.39
C ILE A 210 -4.03 -5.68 -1.04
N SER A 211 -4.74 -6.59 -1.70
CA SER A 211 -6.18 -6.78 -1.55
C SER A 211 -6.54 -8.19 -1.07
N ASP A 212 -6.29 -9.23 -1.88
CA ASP A 212 -6.75 -10.58 -1.61
C ASP A 212 -5.77 -11.38 -0.76
N LEU A 213 -4.48 -11.23 -1.02
CA LEU A 213 -3.45 -11.98 -0.30
C LEU A 213 -3.41 -11.67 1.21
N PRO A 214 -3.50 -10.38 1.64
CA PRO A 214 -3.59 -10.06 3.06
C PRO A 214 -4.81 -10.68 3.74
N MET A 215 -5.97 -10.69 3.07
CA MET A 215 -7.17 -11.38 3.57
C MET A 215 -6.98 -12.89 3.67
N LYS A 216 -6.44 -13.54 2.62
CA LYS A 216 -6.18 -14.98 2.63
C LYS A 216 -5.20 -15.40 3.73
N LYS A 217 -4.25 -14.52 4.06
CA LYS A 217 -3.30 -14.73 5.15
C LYS A 217 -3.84 -14.35 6.54
N GLY A 218 -5.08 -13.86 6.63
CA GLY A 218 -5.68 -13.42 7.90
C GLY A 218 -5.06 -12.15 8.49
N ILE A 219 -4.29 -11.38 7.68
CA ILE A 219 -3.69 -10.10 8.11
C ILE A 219 -4.75 -9.01 8.19
N THR A 220 -5.73 -9.03 7.27
CA THR A 220 -6.86 -8.10 7.22
C THR A 220 -8.17 -8.86 7.10
N THR A 221 -9.26 -8.26 7.59
CA THR A 221 -10.61 -8.83 7.52
C THR A 221 -11.38 -8.40 6.26
N ASN A 222 -10.91 -7.36 5.58
CA ASN A 222 -11.57 -6.78 4.41
C ASN A 222 -10.54 -6.22 3.40
N ARG A 223 -11.02 -5.67 2.28
CA ARG A 223 -10.20 -5.06 1.22
C ARG A 223 -10.13 -3.54 1.30
N ASN A 224 -10.68 -2.94 2.34
CA ASN A 224 -10.66 -1.49 2.50
C ASN A 224 -9.22 -0.98 2.67
N LYS A 225 -8.95 0.20 2.13
CA LYS A 225 -7.63 0.82 2.16
C LYS A 225 -7.75 2.25 2.63
N PHE A 226 -6.87 2.65 3.51
CA PHE A 226 -6.71 4.02 3.93
C PHE A 226 -5.31 4.50 3.54
N ILE A 227 -5.24 5.55 2.71
CA ILE A 227 -3.99 6.09 2.19
C ILE A 227 -3.79 7.47 2.82
N LEU A 228 -2.80 7.57 3.69
CA LEU A 228 -2.46 8.78 4.43
C LEU A 228 -1.08 9.29 4.03
N GLY A 229 -0.95 10.61 3.96
CA GLY A 229 0.32 11.27 3.71
C GLY A 229 0.16 12.78 3.64
N PRO A 230 1.22 13.56 3.95
CA PRO A 230 1.18 15.01 3.83
C PRO A 230 1.05 15.46 2.36
N SER A 231 0.79 16.75 2.15
CA SER A 231 0.77 17.32 0.80
C SER A 231 2.13 17.11 0.11
N GLY A 232 2.12 16.76 -1.16
CA GLY A 232 3.33 16.49 -1.94
C GLY A 232 4.02 15.13 -1.67
N SER A 233 3.45 14.26 -0.82
CA SER A 233 4.01 12.93 -0.52
C SER A 233 3.83 11.89 -1.63
N GLY A 234 3.08 12.21 -2.69
CA GLY A 234 2.81 11.30 -3.80
C GLY A 234 1.56 10.45 -3.65
N LYS A 235 0.61 10.79 -2.74
CA LYS A 235 -0.67 10.07 -2.59
C LYS A 235 -1.38 9.89 -3.92
N SER A 236 -1.71 10.99 -4.59
CA SER A 236 -2.46 10.97 -5.85
C SER A 236 -1.67 10.31 -6.99
N PHE A 237 -0.34 10.35 -6.97
CA PHE A 237 0.49 9.61 -7.91
C PHE A 237 0.35 8.09 -7.70
N PHE A 238 0.44 7.63 -6.45
CA PHE A 238 0.27 6.22 -6.10
C PHE A 238 -1.15 5.72 -6.41
N THR A 239 -2.18 6.51 -6.06
CA THR A 239 -3.57 6.14 -6.32
C THR A 239 -3.88 6.08 -7.82
N ASN A 240 -3.39 7.03 -8.63
CA ASN A 240 -3.49 6.94 -10.10
C ASN A 240 -2.85 5.66 -10.64
N HIS A 241 -1.65 5.30 -10.17
CA HIS A 241 -0.97 4.08 -10.57
C HIS A 241 -1.77 2.83 -10.19
N MET A 242 -2.30 2.77 -8.97
CA MET A 242 -3.10 1.66 -8.46
C MET A 242 -4.42 1.50 -9.24
N VAL A 243 -5.19 2.58 -9.40
CA VAL A 243 -6.51 2.51 -10.06
C VAL A 243 -6.39 2.18 -11.54
N ARG A 244 -5.35 2.70 -12.21
CA ARG A 244 -5.05 2.34 -13.59
C ARG A 244 -4.82 0.84 -13.74
N GLN A 245 -3.97 0.25 -12.91
CA GLN A 245 -3.66 -1.17 -12.98
C GLN A 245 -4.87 -2.04 -12.63
N TYR A 246 -5.68 -1.62 -11.67
CA TYR A 246 -6.92 -2.31 -11.34
C TYR A 246 -7.92 -2.28 -12.50
N TYR A 247 -8.07 -1.13 -13.16
CA TYR A 247 -8.88 -1.01 -14.37
C TYR A 247 -8.37 -1.93 -15.51
N GLU A 248 -7.06 -1.94 -15.77
CA GLU A 248 -6.42 -2.80 -16.77
C GLU A 248 -6.65 -4.30 -16.47
N GLN A 249 -6.81 -4.68 -15.21
CA GLN A 249 -7.11 -6.04 -14.76
C GLN A 249 -8.62 -6.35 -14.69
N GLY A 250 -9.46 -5.50 -15.27
CA GLY A 250 -10.90 -5.74 -15.41
C GLY A 250 -11.76 -5.24 -14.25
N ALA A 251 -11.20 -4.46 -13.31
CA ALA A 251 -12.01 -3.84 -12.26
C ALA A 251 -12.83 -2.66 -12.79
N HIS A 252 -14.03 -2.47 -12.22
CA HIS A 252 -14.79 -1.24 -12.36
C HIS A 252 -14.30 -0.24 -11.30
N VAL A 253 -13.95 0.94 -11.73
CA VAL A 253 -13.35 2.00 -10.90
C VAL A 253 -14.28 3.22 -10.91
N LEU A 254 -14.64 3.69 -9.72
CA LEU A 254 -15.37 4.92 -9.51
C LEU A 254 -14.54 5.82 -8.58
N LEU A 255 -14.29 7.05 -9.01
CA LEU A 255 -13.45 8.00 -8.30
C LEU A 255 -14.26 9.24 -7.95
N VAL A 256 -14.11 9.70 -6.72
CA VAL A 256 -14.52 11.04 -6.27
C VAL A 256 -13.25 11.85 -6.09
N ASP A 257 -13.03 12.81 -6.94
CA ASP A 257 -11.83 13.65 -7.02
C ASP A 257 -12.11 15.07 -6.55
N THR A 258 -11.10 15.71 -6.00
CA THR A 258 -11.11 17.13 -5.64
C THR A 258 -9.75 17.74 -5.99
N GLY A 259 -9.59 18.24 -7.20
CA GLY A 259 -8.34 18.87 -7.65
C GLY A 259 -7.80 18.32 -8.96
N ASN A 260 -8.66 17.74 -9.79
CA ASN A 260 -8.36 17.25 -11.15
C ASN A 260 -7.22 16.23 -11.24
N SER A 261 -6.98 15.47 -10.17
CA SER A 261 -5.85 14.52 -10.08
C SER A 261 -5.96 13.37 -11.09
N TYR A 262 -7.17 13.00 -11.51
CA TYR A 262 -7.44 11.85 -12.39
C TYR A 262 -7.84 12.26 -13.82
N LEU A 263 -7.87 13.55 -14.16
CA LEU A 263 -8.27 14.04 -15.47
C LEU A 263 -7.44 13.41 -16.61
N GLY A 264 -6.11 13.43 -16.48
CA GLY A 264 -5.22 12.89 -17.50
C GLY A 264 -5.37 11.39 -17.69
N LEU A 265 -5.57 10.62 -16.60
CA LEU A 265 -5.82 9.19 -16.67
C LEU A 265 -7.19 8.89 -17.31
N SER A 266 -8.22 9.64 -16.95
CA SER A 266 -9.56 9.51 -17.54
C SER A 266 -9.54 9.77 -19.03
N GLN A 267 -8.89 10.85 -19.49
CA GLN A 267 -8.70 11.17 -20.90
C GLN A 267 -7.94 10.08 -21.65
N LEU A 268 -6.88 9.53 -21.07
CA LEU A 268 -6.13 8.44 -21.67
C LEU A 268 -7.01 7.20 -21.88
N ILE A 269 -7.82 6.83 -20.88
CA ILE A 269 -8.75 5.70 -20.97
C ILE A 269 -9.84 5.99 -21.99
N HIS A 270 -10.43 7.18 -21.96
CA HIS A 270 -11.46 7.62 -22.90
C HIS A 270 -10.99 7.48 -24.36
N ASN A 271 -9.80 7.98 -24.65
CA ASN A 271 -9.24 7.91 -26.00
C ASN A 271 -8.95 6.47 -26.43
N ARG A 272 -8.48 5.61 -25.51
CA ARG A 272 -8.19 4.20 -25.81
C ARG A 272 -9.43 3.33 -25.98
N THR A 273 -10.51 3.70 -25.34
CA THR A 273 -11.81 2.98 -25.41
C THR A 273 -12.82 3.62 -26.35
N HIS A 274 -12.40 4.60 -27.14
CA HIS A 274 -13.27 5.33 -28.07
C HIS A 274 -14.53 5.92 -27.39
N GLY A 275 -14.38 6.35 -26.14
CA GLY A 275 -15.47 6.95 -25.35
C GLY A 275 -16.33 5.97 -24.57
N GLU A 276 -16.05 4.67 -24.63
CA GLU A 276 -16.80 3.70 -23.84
C GLU A 276 -16.55 3.84 -22.34
N ASP A 277 -15.29 4.04 -21.93
CA ASP A 277 -14.87 4.26 -20.56
C ASP A 277 -14.15 5.62 -20.43
N GLY A 278 -13.67 5.93 -19.23
CA GLY A 278 -12.98 7.20 -18.98
C GLY A 278 -13.95 8.38 -18.93
N ILE A 279 -15.09 8.19 -18.30
CA ILE A 279 -16.11 9.21 -18.14
C ILE A 279 -15.68 10.17 -17.02
N TYR A 280 -15.63 11.45 -17.32
CA TYR A 280 -15.24 12.51 -16.39
C TYR A 280 -16.38 13.50 -16.21
N PHE A 281 -16.97 13.48 -15.02
CA PHE A 281 -18.04 14.40 -14.65
C PHE A 281 -17.45 15.55 -13.83
N THR A 282 -17.59 16.75 -14.29
CA THR A 282 -17.28 17.96 -13.52
C THR A 282 -18.58 18.64 -13.14
N TYR A 283 -18.77 18.91 -11.86
CA TYR A 283 -19.91 19.69 -11.43
C TYR A 283 -19.76 21.15 -11.87
N THR A 284 -20.70 21.62 -12.66
CA THR A 284 -20.84 23.04 -13.01
C THR A 284 -22.30 23.46 -12.88
N ASN A 285 -22.55 24.74 -12.69
CA ASN A 285 -23.93 25.25 -12.64
C ASN A 285 -24.70 25.01 -13.95
N GLU A 286 -23.98 24.93 -15.08
CA GLU A 286 -24.55 24.66 -16.40
C GLU A 286 -24.79 23.16 -16.66
N ASN A 287 -23.99 22.31 -16.00
CA ASN A 287 -24.07 20.86 -16.11
C ASN A 287 -23.98 20.22 -14.71
N PRO A 288 -25.02 20.38 -13.89
CA PRO A 288 -25.04 19.81 -12.55
C PRO A 288 -25.17 18.28 -12.60
N ILE A 289 -24.69 17.62 -11.57
CA ILE A 289 -24.93 16.20 -11.36
C ILE A 289 -26.36 16.05 -10.85
N ALA A 290 -27.25 15.60 -11.71
CA ALA A 290 -28.66 15.37 -11.41
C ALA A 290 -28.95 13.87 -11.21
N PHE A 291 -29.87 13.57 -10.32
CA PHE A 291 -30.19 12.21 -9.93
C PHE A 291 -31.68 12.08 -9.59
N ASN A 292 -32.23 10.88 -9.68
CA ASN A 292 -33.55 10.58 -9.17
C ASN A 292 -33.48 9.45 -8.14
N PRO A 293 -33.63 9.76 -6.81
CA PRO A 293 -33.55 8.75 -5.77
C PRO A 293 -34.64 7.69 -5.84
N PHE A 294 -35.76 7.98 -6.48
CA PHE A 294 -36.89 7.07 -6.62
C PHE A 294 -36.86 6.29 -7.96
N TYR A 295 -35.81 6.44 -8.75
CA TYR A 295 -35.66 5.61 -9.94
C TYR A 295 -35.21 4.21 -9.58
N VAL A 296 -35.92 3.20 -10.10
CA VAL A 296 -35.61 1.78 -10.00
C VAL A 296 -35.99 1.10 -11.31
N GLU A 297 -35.03 0.50 -12.00
CA GLU A 297 -35.18 -0.07 -13.34
C GLU A 297 -36.22 -1.22 -13.37
N ASP A 298 -36.22 -2.06 -12.34
CA ASP A 298 -37.11 -3.21 -12.21
C ASP A 298 -38.38 -2.89 -11.39
N GLY A 299 -38.55 -1.66 -10.95
CA GLY A 299 -39.70 -1.23 -10.14
C GLY A 299 -39.73 -1.82 -8.70
N VAL A 300 -38.68 -2.52 -8.28
CA VAL A 300 -38.61 -3.16 -6.96
C VAL A 300 -37.78 -2.34 -5.99
N PHE A 301 -38.42 -1.81 -4.96
CA PHE A 301 -37.78 -1.08 -3.86
C PHE A 301 -37.41 -2.05 -2.74
N ASP A 302 -36.17 -2.50 -2.70
CA ASP A 302 -35.66 -3.30 -1.60
C ASP A 302 -35.44 -2.49 -0.31
N ILE A 303 -35.08 -3.17 0.79
CA ILE A 303 -34.88 -2.54 2.09
C ILE A 303 -33.75 -1.50 2.02
N GLU A 304 -32.67 -1.82 1.31
CA GLU A 304 -31.50 -0.94 1.23
C GLU A 304 -31.79 0.32 0.40
N LYS A 305 -32.57 0.19 -0.69
CA LYS A 305 -33.01 1.35 -1.46
C LYS A 305 -33.89 2.29 -0.63
N LYS A 306 -34.79 1.74 0.18
CA LYS A 306 -35.61 2.51 1.11
C LYS A 306 -34.77 3.26 2.16
N GLU A 307 -33.76 2.58 2.73
CA GLU A 307 -32.82 3.18 3.67
C GLU A 307 -31.95 4.27 3.00
N SER A 308 -31.49 4.05 1.79
CA SER A 308 -30.75 5.07 1.01
C SER A 308 -31.60 6.32 0.79
N ILE A 309 -32.85 6.18 0.34
CA ILE A 309 -33.79 7.31 0.17
C ILE A 309 -34.01 8.04 1.50
N LYS A 310 -34.24 7.29 2.59
CA LYS A 310 -34.42 7.86 3.91
C LYS A 310 -33.19 8.67 4.36
N THR A 311 -32.00 8.09 4.21
CA THR A 311 -30.74 8.75 4.57
C THR A 311 -30.53 10.03 3.77
N LEU A 312 -30.77 9.99 2.47
CA LEU A 312 -30.69 11.16 1.60
C LEU A 312 -31.63 12.28 2.09
N ILE A 313 -32.90 11.95 2.33
CA ILE A 313 -33.91 12.94 2.78
C ILE A 313 -33.56 13.49 4.16
N LEU A 314 -33.05 12.65 5.08
CA LEU A 314 -32.58 13.12 6.39
C LEU A 314 -31.43 14.11 6.27
N THR A 315 -30.47 13.83 5.37
CA THR A 315 -29.33 14.74 5.12
C THR A 315 -29.78 16.07 4.54
N LEU A 316 -30.84 16.07 3.71
CA LEU A 316 -31.44 17.29 3.18
C LEU A 316 -32.19 18.09 4.23
N TRP A 317 -32.85 17.39 5.17
CA TRP A 317 -33.73 18.00 6.17
C TRP A 317 -32.98 18.51 7.41
N LYS A 318 -32.05 17.72 7.92
CA LYS A 318 -31.29 17.99 9.14
C LYS A 318 -29.94 18.66 8.85
N ARG A 319 -29.49 19.54 9.74
CA ARG A 319 -28.14 20.10 9.69
C ARG A 319 -27.12 19.07 10.20
N ASP A 320 -25.86 19.26 9.86
CA ASP A 320 -24.77 18.37 10.25
C ASP A 320 -24.62 18.20 11.77
N ASP A 321 -25.03 19.18 12.56
CA ASP A 321 -25.00 19.21 14.02
C ASP A 321 -26.32 18.78 14.69
N GLU A 322 -27.36 18.44 13.88
CA GLU A 322 -28.70 18.10 14.36
C GLU A 322 -28.99 16.60 14.15
N ALA A 323 -28.91 15.80 15.25
CA ALA A 323 -29.30 14.41 15.17
C ALA A 323 -30.84 14.26 15.05
N PRO A 324 -31.34 13.43 14.12
CA PRO A 324 -32.78 13.19 13.99
C PRO A 324 -33.31 12.48 15.23
N LYS A 325 -34.53 12.84 15.67
CA LYS A 325 -35.24 12.09 16.71
C LYS A 325 -35.74 10.75 16.15
N ARG A 326 -35.78 9.72 16.98
CA ARG A 326 -36.33 8.42 16.59
C ARG A 326 -37.75 8.50 16.02
N SER A 327 -38.58 9.40 16.53
CA SER A 327 -39.93 9.63 16.00
C SER A 327 -39.94 10.21 14.60
N GLU A 328 -39.00 11.09 14.30
CA GLU A 328 -38.80 11.68 12.97
C GLU A 328 -38.30 10.63 11.94
N GLU A 329 -37.36 9.77 12.33
CA GLU A 329 -36.89 8.67 11.50
C GLU A 329 -38.01 7.67 11.17
N VAL A 330 -38.84 7.32 12.17
CA VAL A 330 -39.98 6.42 11.96
C VAL A 330 -41.03 7.07 11.06
N ALA A 331 -41.34 8.35 11.28
CA ALA A 331 -42.30 9.06 10.44
C ALA A 331 -41.81 9.14 8.97
N LEU A 332 -40.55 9.45 8.73
CA LEU A 332 -39.96 9.45 7.41
C LEU A 332 -39.93 8.06 6.76
N SER A 333 -39.59 7.02 7.50
CA SER A 333 -39.63 5.63 7.01
C SER A 333 -41.05 5.22 6.58
N ASN A 334 -42.05 5.64 7.35
CA ASN A 334 -43.47 5.41 6.98
C ASN A 334 -43.87 6.22 5.74
N ALA A 335 -43.42 7.48 5.62
CA ALA A 335 -43.70 8.32 4.47
C ALA A 335 -43.12 7.70 3.16
N VAL A 336 -41.86 7.28 3.21
CA VAL A 336 -41.18 6.61 2.06
C VAL A 336 -41.91 5.31 1.71
N SER A 337 -42.27 4.49 2.70
CA SER A 337 -42.98 3.24 2.45
C SER A 337 -44.37 3.46 1.86
N ALA A 338 -45.14 4.41 2.38
CA ALA A 338 -46.47 4.74 1.87
C ALA A 338 -46.42 5.33 0.45
N TYR A 339 -45.41 6.16 0.14
CA TYR A 339 -45.22 6.66 -1.21
C TYR A 339 -44.87 5.54 -2.19
N ILE A 340 -44.03 4.59 -1.81
CA ILE A 340 -43.70 3.42 -2.65
C ILE A 340 -44.94 2.55 -2.90
N GLU A 341 -45.82 2.42 -1.90
CA GLU A 341 -47.12 1.71 -2.11
C GLU A 341 -48.04 2.47 -3.06
N LEU A 342 -48.03 3.81 -3.03
CA LEU A 342 -48.80 4.65 -3.94
C LEU A 342 -48.36 4.42 -5.41
N ILE A 343 -47.05 4.57 -5.67
CA ILE A 343 -46.52 4.37 -7.03
C ILE A 343 -46.65 2.93 -7.53
N GLY A 344 -46.71 1.95 -6.63
CA GLY A 344 -47.00 0.57 -6.97
C GLY A 344 -48.45 0.34 -7.37
N LYS A 345 -49.39 1.14 -6.88
CA LYS A 345 -50.84 1.08 -7.17
C LYS A 345 -51.24 1.96 -8.36
N ASP A 346 -50.64 3.12 -8.46
CA ASP A 346 -50.92 4.13 -9.51
C ASP A 346 -49.72 4.35 -10.41
N ARG A 347 -49.73 3.72 -11.58
CA ARG A 347 -48.65 3.85 -12.58
C ARG A 347 -48.63 5.19 -13.31
N SER A 348 -49.61 6.06 -13.09
CA SER A 348 -49.61 7.39 -13.67
C SER A 348 -48.65 8.36 -12.95
N VAL A 349 -48.25 8.04 -11.73
CA VAL A 349 -47.31 8.80 -10.94
C VAL A 349 -45.89 8.45 -11.36
N THR A 350 -45.18 9.41 -11.93
CA THR A 350 -43.74 9.28 -12.21
C THR A 350 -42.94 9.40 -10.92
N PRO A 351 -42.23 8.34 -10.49
CA PRO A 351 -41.47 8.38 -9.24
C PRO A 351 -40.32 9.40 -9.30
N CYS A 352 -40.41 10.46 -8.51
CA CYS A 352 -39.33 11.46 -8.35
C CYS A 352 -39.50 12.22 -7.05
N PHE A 353 -38.54 13.07 -6.71
CA PHE A 353 -38.63 13.86 -5.47
C PHE A 353 -39.84 14.83 -5.50
N ASN A 354 -40.18 15.42 -6.63
CA ASN A 354 -41.35 16.32 -6.73
C ASN A 354 -42.63 15.61 -6.35
N THR A 355 -42.89 14.42 -6.88
CA THR A 355 -44.12 13.67 -6.59
C THR A 355 -44.10 13.10 -5.18
N PHE A 356 -42.93 12.76 -4.61
CA PHE A 356 -42.80 12.46 -3.19
C PHE A 356 -43.13 13.65 -2.28
N TYR A 357 -42.63 14.84 -2.61
CA TYR A 357 -42.92 16.06 -1.85
C TYR A 357 -44.43 16.38 -1.89
N GLU A 358 -45.06 16.31 -3.05
CA GLU A 358 -46.50 16.50 -3.22
C GLU A 358 -47.31 15.49 -2.40
N PHE A 359 -46.91 14.19 -2.45
CA PHE A 359 -47.52 13.15 -1.63
C PHE A 359 -47.40 13.45 -0.12
N VAL A 360 -46.24 13.91 0.35
CA VAL A 360 -46.06 14.25 1.78
C VAL A 360 -46.91 15.45 2.16
N ARG A 361 -46.97 16.47 1.29
CA ARG A 361 -47.75 17.68 1.53
C ARG A 361 -49.25 17.41 1.62
N ASP A 362 -49.78 16.55 0.75
CA ASP A 362 -51.22 16.38 0.60
C ASP A 362 -51.75 15.09 1.28
N ASP A 363 -51.23 13.93 0.92
CA ASP A 363 -51.78 12.65 1.38
C ASP A 363 -51.21 12.16 2.70
N TYR A 364 -49.88 12.27 2.90
CA TYR A 364 -49.23 11.83 4.12
C TYR A 364 -49.63 12.74 5.31
N ARG A 365 -49.81 14.03 5.07
CA ARG A 365 -50.33 14.97 6.08
C ARG A 365 -51.67 14.48 6.62
N ARG A 366 -52.61 14.09 5.77
CA ARG A 366 -53.90 13.53 6.18
C ARG A 366 -53.78 12.24 7.00
N GLN A 367 -52.82 11.38 6.62
CA GLN A 367 -52.52 10.16 7.37
C GLN A 367 -51.99 10.46 8.77
N LEU A 368 -51.12 11.45 8.93
CA LEU A 368 -50.61 11.88 10.24
C LEU A 368 -51.71 12.43 11.13
N GLU A 369 -52.60 13.24 10.56
CA GLU A 369 -53.77 13.77 11.29
C GLU A 369 -54.70 12.63 11.77
N GLN A 370 -55.00 11.67 10.90
CA GLN A 370 -55.81 10.48 11.24
C GLN A 370 -55.16 9.64 12.33
N LYS A 371 -53.83 9.52 12.35
CA LYS A 371 -53.08 8.78 13.36
C LYS A 371 -52.81 9.61 14.65
N ASN A 372 -53.27 10.86 14.71
CA ASN A 372 -53.03 11.80 15.82
C ASN A 372 -51.53 11.96 16.16
N VAL A 373 -50.66 11.96 15.17
CA VAL A 373 -49.23 12.22 15.37
C VAL A 373 -49.03 13.68 15.73
N ARG A 374 -48.36 13.91 16.85
CA ARG A 374 -48.17 15.28 17.35
C ARG A 374 -47.04 15.98 16.63
N GLU A 375 -47.15 17.29 16.40
CA GLU A 375 -46.13 18.13 15.76
C GLU A 375 -44.75 18.01 16.43
N LYS A 376 -44.69 17.84 17.76
CA LYS A 376 -43.43 17.61 18.49
C LYS A 376 -42.72 16.29 18.12
N ASP A 377 -43.46 15.30 17.61
CA ASP A 377 -42.96 13.98 17.24
C ASP A 377 -42.55 13.95 15.76
N PHE A 378 -43.25 14.74 14.91
CA PHE A 378 -42.86 15.01 13.51
C PHE A 378 -43.49 16.31 13.01
N ASP A 379 -42.66 17.34 12.85
CA ASP A 379 -43.09 18.65 12.34
C ASP A 379 -43.08 18.63 10.81
N ILE A 380 -44.24 18.31 10.22
CA ILE A 380 -44.40 18.25 8.75
C ILE A 380 -44.25 19.62 8.09
N ASN A 381 -44.57 20.72 8.79
CA ASN A 381 -44.43 22.05 8.23
C ASN A 381 -42.95 22.44 8.12
N ASN A 382 -42.17 22.17 9.18
CA ASN A 382 -40.72 22.33 9.15
C ASN A 382 -40.08 21.44 8.06
N PHE A 383 -40.50 20.17 7.97
CA PHE A 383 -40.04 19.23 6.96
C PHE A 383 -40.25 19.75 5.55
N LEU A 384 -41.44 20.19 5.21
CA LEU A 384 -41.75 20.71 3.88
C LEU A 384 -41.02 22.02 3.59
N ASN A 385 -40.94 22.93 4.55
CA ASN A 385 -40.28 24.22 4.39
C ASN A 385 -38.76 24.07 4.12
N VAL A 386 -38.12 23.17 4.84
CA VAL A 386 -36.66 22.92 4.64
C VAL A 386 -36.39 22.23 3.32
N LEU A 387 -37.30 21.37 2.83
CA LEU A 387 -37.16 20.63 1.59
C LEU A 387 -37.69 21.39 0.34
N GLU A 388 -38.36 22.54 0.53
CA GLU A 388 -38.91 23.36 -0.57
C GLU A 388 -37.86 23.74 -1.63
N PRO A 389 -36.60 24.09 -1.27
CA PRO A 389 -35.58 24.41 -2.28
C PRO A 389 -35.28 23.30 -3.30
N TYR A 390 -35.59 22.04 -2.98
CA TYR A 390 -35.39 20.89 -3.86
C TYR A 390 -36.65 20.52 -4.65
N TYR A 391 -37.78 21.15 -4.35
CA TYR A 391 -39.04 20.99 -5.04
C TYR A 391 -39.11 21.93 -6.26
N ARG A 392 -40.00 21.65 -7.17
CA ARG A 392 -40.23 22.35 -8.45
C ARG A 392 -40.13 23.86 -8.33
N GLY A 393 -39.21 24.48 -9.08
CA GLY A 393 -38.95 25.92 -9.08
C GLY A 393 -38.07 26.39 -7.90
N GLY A 394 -37.61 25.52 -7.04
CA GLY A 394 -36.62 25.84 -6.02
C GLY A 394 -35.19 25.90 -6.57
N GLU A 395 -34.25 26.40 -5.79
CA GLU A 395 -32.84 26.59 -6.17
C GLU A 395 -32.15 25.31 -6.61
N TYR A 396 -32.54 24.17 -6.02
CA TYR A 396 -31.92 22.83 -6.24
C TYR A 396 -32.92 21.83 -6.85
N ASP A 397 -33.97 22.28 -7.55
CA ASP A 397 -35.00 21.40 -8.13
C ASP A 397 -34.46 20.38 -9.13
N TYR A 398 -33.39 20.75 -9.84
CA TYR A 398 -32.70 19.88 -10.81
C TYR A 398 -32.01 18.68 -10.17
N LEU A 399 -31.65 18.78 -8.88
CA LEU A 399 -30.71 17.84 -8.25
C LEU A 399 -31.31 16.43 -8.09
N LEU A 400 -32.62 16.34 -7.75
CA LEU A 400 -33.29 15.09 -7.35
C LEU A 400 -34.45 14.69 -8.28
N ASN A 401 -34.62 15.38 -9.40
CA ASN A 401 -35.75 15.19 -10.32
C ASN A 401 -35.32 14.89 -11.75
N SER A 402 -34.17 14.20 -11.93
CA SER A 402 -33.65 13.85 -13.25
C SER A 402 -34.54 12.83 -13.94
N ASP A 403 -34.93 13.12 -15.17
CA ASP A 403 -35.59 12.13 -16.07
C ASP A 403 -34.60 11.19 -16.75
N LYS A 404 -33.30 11.51 -16.66
CA LYS A 404 -32.23 10.72 -17.29
C LYS A 404 -31.50 9.91 -16.24
N GLU A 405 -31.48 8.60 -16.44
CA GLU A 405 -30.55 7.75 -15.68
C GLU A 405 -29.12 8.08 -16.10
N LEU A 406 -28.26 8.29 -15.12
CA LEU A 406 -26.82 8.21 -15.36
C LEU A 406 -26.52 6.72 -15.63
N ASP A 407 -26.48 6.34 -16.91
CA ASP A 407 -26.07 4.97 -17.29
C ASP A 407 -24.59 4.74 -16.94
N LEU A 408 -24.37 4.50 -15.66
CA LEU A 408 -23.05 4.24 -15.11
C LEU A 408 -22.78 2.74 -14.94
N LEU A 409 -23.79 1.90 -15.15
CA LEU A 409 -23.70 0.48 -14.84
C LEU A 409 -22.60 -0.21 -15.65
N HIS A 410 -22.57 0.04 -16.94
CA HIS A 410 -21.62 -0.60 -17.86
C HIS A 410 -20.29 0.11 -18.00
N LYS A 411 -20.21 1.39 -17.60
CA LYS A 411 -18.96 2.17 -17.64
C LYS A 411 -17.99 1.71 -16.58
N ARG A 412 -16.77 1.35 -16.98
CA ARG A 412 -15.79 0.73 -16.07
C ARG A 412 -14.88 1.73 -15.36
N PHE A 413 -14.69 2.92 -15.92
CA PHE A 413 -13.87 3.96 -15.31
C PHE A 413 -14.63 5.28 -15.31
N ILE A 414 -14.96 5.77 -14.12
CA ILE A 414 -15.79 6.96 -13.91
C ILE A 414 -15.12 7.83 -12.85
N VAL A 415 -15.01 9.11 -13.15
CA VAL A 415 -14.50 10.14 -12.24
C VAL A 415 -15.56 11.22 -12.02
N PHE A 416 -15.84 11.53 -10.78
CA PHE A 416 -16.64 12.67 -10.36
C PHE A 416 -15.72 13.72 -9.75
N GLU A 417 -15.51 14.82 -10.46
CA GLU A 417 -14.72 15.96 -10.01
C GLU A 417 -15.61 16.95 -9.27
N LEU A 418 -15.36 17.11 -7.99
CA LEU A 418 -16.19 17.90 -7.08
C LEU A 418 -15.46 19.16 -6.54
N ASP A 419 -14.33 19.56 -7.12
CA ASP A 419 -13.54 20.70 -6.62
C ASP A 419 -14.37 21.99 -6.52
N ASN A 420 -15.25 22.20 -7.49
CA ASN A 420 -16.11 23.40 -7.56
C ASN A 420 -17.14 23.48 -6.40
N ILE A 421 -17.48 22.35 -5.79
CA ILE A 421 -18.47 22.26 -4.71
C ILE A 421 -17.91 21.75 -3.40
N LYS A 422 -16.59 21.49 -3.31
CA LYS A 422 -15.95 20.85 -2.14
C LYS A 422 -16.18 21.56 -0.81
N ASP A 423 -16.38 22.87 -0.85
CA ASP A 423 -16.64 23.72 0.32
C ASP A 423 -18.12 24.10 0.45
N HIS A 424 -18.98 23.58 -0.45
CA HIS A 424 -20.41 23.85 -0.40
C HIS A 424 -21.12 22.88 0.54
N LYS A 425 -21.60 23.39 1.68
CA LYS A 425 -22.14 22.57 2.79
C LYS A 425 -23.34 21.70 2.42
N ILE A 426 -24.08 22.03 1.37
CA ILE A 426 -25.27 21.28 0.93
C ILE A 426 -24.93 20.37 -0.24
N LEU A 427 -24.32 20.90 -1.32
CA LEU A 427 -24.13 20.17 -2.56
C LEU A 427 -23.09 19.04 -2.44
N PHE A 428 -22.00 19.26 -1.71
CA PHE A 428 -20.94 18.26 -1.60
C PHE A 428 -21.41 16.97 -0.90
N PRO A 429 -22.05 16.99 0.28
CA PRO A 429 -22.58 15.80 0.91
C PRO A 429 -23.61 15.06 0.05
N ILE A 430 -24.58 15.80 -0.53
CA ILE A 430 -25.64 15.21 -1.35
C ILE A 430 -25.07 14.53 -2.59
N THR A 431 -24.18 15.21 -3.32
CA THR A 431 -23.54 14.63 -4.51
C THR A 431 -22.72 13.38 -4.14
N THR A 432 -22.05 13.39 -3.00
CA THR A 432 -21.32 12.21 -2.49
C THR A 432 -22.27 11.05 -2.22
N ILE A 433 -23.43 11.27 -1.61
CA ILE A 433 -24.46 10.22 -1.38
C ILE A 433 -24.96 9.66 -2.72
N ILE A 434 -25.24 10.52 -3.69
CA ILE A 434 -25.68 10.11 -5.03
C ILE A 434 -24.63 9.19 -5.69
N ILE A 435 -23.36 9.56 -5.60
CA ILE A 435 -22.25 8.78 -6.16
C ILE A 435 -22.12 7.43 -5.43
N MET A 436 -22.26 7.43 -4.11
CA MET A 436 -22.23 6.20 -3.32
C MET A 436 -23.39 5.26 -3.69
N GLU A 437 -24.58 5.80 -3.92
CA GLU A 437 -25.72 4.99 -4.36
C GLU A 437 -25.48 4.37 -5.73
N ALA A 438 -24.96 5.13 -6.68
CA ALA A 438 -24.56 4.62 -8.00
C ALA A 438 -23.53 3.47 -7.88
N PHE A 439 -22.58 3.58 -6.95
CA PHE A 439 -21.61 2.53 -6.67
C PHE A 439 -22.27 1.29 -6.05
N ILE A 440 -23.16 1.45 -5.08
CA ILE A 440 -23.90 0.34 -4.46
C ILE A 440 -24.72 -0.40 -5.50
N ASN A 441 -25.40 0.30 -6.42
CA ASN A 441 -26.14 -0.32 -7.53
C ASN A 441 -25.22 -1.16 -8.44
N LYS A 442 -24.01 -0.65 -8.75
CA LYS A 442 -22.99 -1.44 -9.46
C LYS A 442 -22.58 -2.69 -8.66
N MET A 443 -22.41 -2.55 -7.35
CA MET A 443 -22.03 -3.67 -6.47
C MET A 443 -23.04 -4.81 -6.55
N ARG A 444 -24.33 -4.51 -6.59
CA ARG A 444 -25.41 -5.50 -6.60
C ARG A 444 -25.58 -6.16 -7.96
N LYS A 445 -25.63 -5.37 -9.03
CA LYS A 445 -25.92 -5.86 -10.38
C LYS A 445 -24.75 -6.61 -11.02
N LEU A 446 -23.51 -6.21 -10.76
CA LEU A 446 -22.29 -6.79 -11.36
C LEU A 446 -21.65 -7.83 -10.44
N LYS A 447 -22.31 -8.97 -10.20
CA LYS A 447 -21.74 -10.05 -9.37
C LYS A 447 -20.49 -10.66 -10.02
N GLY A 448 -19.48 -11.01 -9.20
CA GLY A 448 -18.25 -11.64 -9.67
C GLY A 448 -17.20 -10.68 -10.28
N ILE A 449 -17.55 -9.44 -10.56
CA ILE A 449 -16.64 -8.41 -11.09
C ILE A 449 -16.07 -7.60 -9.94
N ARG A 450 -14.77 -7.29 -9.99
CA ARG A 450 -14.13 -6.38 -9.00
C ARG A 450 -14.60 -4.95 -9.21
N LYS A 451 -14.86 -4.29 -8.09
CA LYS A 451 -15.25 -2.89 -8.06
C LYS A 451 -14.39 -2.18 -7.04
N LEU A 452 -14.01 -0.96 -7.36
CA LEU A 452 -13.27 -0.05 -6.49
C LEU A 452 -13.99 1.30 -6.48
N ILE A 453 -14.26 1.81 -5.29
CA ILE A 453 -14.53 3.22 -5.08
C ILE A 453 -13.32 3.84 -4.37
N LEU A 454 -12.88 5.00 -4.84
CA LEU A 454 -11.85 5.80 -4.19
C LEU A 454 -12.38 7.22 -3.99
N ILE A 455 -12.26 7.72 -2.78
CA ILE A 455 -12.72 9.06 -2.41
C ILE A 455 -11.50 9.83 -1.93
N GLU A 456 -11.11 10.85 -2.69
CA GLU A 456 -10.10 11.83 -2.28
C GLU A 456 -10.71 12.75 -1.21
N GLU A 457 -9.87 13.23 -0.30
CA GLU A 457 -10.30 14.12 0.79
C GLU A 457 -11.51 13.58 1.59
N ALA A 458 -11.59 12.25 1.75
CA ALA A 458 -12.73 11.56 2.38
C ALA A 458 -13.10 12.12 3.76
N TRP A 459 -12.14 12.71 4.47
CA TRP A 459 -12.38 13.35 5.76
C TRP A 459 -13.40 14.51 5.69
N LYS A 460 -13.50 15.21 4.55
CA LYS A 460 -14.50 16.27 4.33
C LYS A 460 -15.91 15.69 4.25
N ALA A 461 -16.06 14.53 3.61
CA ALA A 461 -17.34 13.85 3.51
C ALA A 461 -17.75 13.20 4.86
N ILE A 462 -16.79 12.67 5.62
CA ILE A 462 -17.03 11.99 6.90
C ILE A 462 -17.23 13.00 8.05
N ALA A 463 -16.74 14.22 7.91
CA ALA A 463 -16.85 15.25 8.95
C ALA A 463 -18.29 15.72 9.21
N SER A 464 -19.26 15.40 8.34
CA SER A 464 -20.67 15.64 8.62
C SER A 464 -21.23 14.53 9.50
N ALA A 465 -21.86 14.91 10.62
CA ALA A 465 -22.40 13.98 11.62
C ALA A 465 -23.47 13.00 11.06
N ASN A 466 -24.04 13.31 9.90
CA ASN A 466 -25.07 12.51 9.24
C ASN A 466 -24.50 11.46 8.27
N MET A 467 -23.18 11.45 8.03
CA MET A 467 -22.51 10.49 7.15
C MET A 467 -21.60 9.50 7.90
N ALA A 468 -21.41 9.67 9.20
CA ALA A 468 -20.68 8.77 10.08
C ALA A 468 -21.62 7.70 10.66
#